data_0412df57be603bba63f1cf1e993253b4
#
_entry.id   0412df57be603bba63f1cf1e993253b4
#
_cell.length_a   1.000
_cell.length_b   1.000
_cell.length_c   1.000
_cell.angle_alpha   90.00
_cell.angle_beta   90.00
_cell.angle_gamma   90.00
#
_symmetry.space_group_name_H-M   'P 1'
#
loop_
_entity.id
_entity.type
_entity.pdbx_description
1 polymer ?
#
loop_
_entity_poly.entity_id
_entity_poly.type
_entity_poly.pdbx_seq_one_letter_code
_entity_poly.pdbx_strand_id
1 'polypeptide(L)'
;DIDTLRQMISQSMPQLVSSAVTIVSVFCSMLALSLPLTGLTLVMVCLMLFTTKKLTSRSGAYFVAQQRNLGTVNGYIEEMMEGQKVVKVFCHEDESIARFDALNDALADSADNANRYANILMPVMANIGNLSYVLTAILGSLLALFGTGGFTLGGLASFLQFNKSFNQPISQVSQQFNSIIMALAGAERVFSLMDEPPETDEGYVELVNAEQTADGSLEECRGRTGVWAWKHYHRADGSTTYRRLEGEVVFDDVDFGYDDAKIILHNVSLYARPGQKIAFVGATGAGKTTITNLINRFYDIADGKIRYDGINVNKIKKADLRRSLGIVLQDTHLFTGTVADNIRYGKLDATDAEVTAAAQLAGAHAFIEHLPDGYNTLLTGDGANLSQGQRQLLAIARAAVADPPVLILDEATSSIDTRTERIVQEGMDRLMAGRTVFVIAHRLSTVRNSDCIMVLEQGRIIERGTHSELLAQKGRYYQLYTGKFELS
;
A
#
# COMPACT_ATOMS: atom_id res chain seq x y z
N ASP A 1 10.58 -11.51 -3.64
CA ASP A 1 10.77 -12.06 -2.28
C ASP A 1 10.26 -13.51 -2.18
N ILE A 2 9.01 -13.80 -2.58
CA ILE A 2 8.43 -15.16 -2.50
C ILE A 2 9.22 -16.17 -3.33
N ASP A 3 9.64 -15.83 -4.56
CA ASP A 3 10.45 -16.72 -5.39
C ASP A 3 11.84 -16.98 -4.80
N THR A 4 12.44 -15.97 -4.17
CA THR A 4 13.73 -16.11 -3.48
C THR A 4 13.61 -17.06 -2.27
N LEU A 5 12.52 -16.93 -1.49
CA LEU A 5 12.18 -17.84 -0.40
C LEU A 5 11.96 -19.27 -0.90
N ARG A 6 11.19 -19.43 -1.97
CA ARG A 6 10.96 -20.74 -2.60
C ARG A 6 12.27 -21.38 -3.04
N GLN A 7 13.16 -20.62 -3.69
CA GLN A 7 14.47 -21.12 -4.11
C GLN A 7 15.34 -21.52 -2.92
N MET A 8 15.32 -20.75 -1.84
CA MET A 8 16.05 -21.11 -0.60
C MET A 8 15.57 -22.45 -0.04
N ILE A 9 14.25 -22.63 0.09
CA ILE A 9 13.68 -23.84 0.69
C ILE A 9 13.88 -25.07 -0.22
N SER A 10 13.63 -24.91 -1.55
CA SER A 10 13.62 -26.04 -2.48
C SER A 10 15.01 -26.42 -3.01
N GLN A 11 15.96 -25.50 -3.03
CA GLN A 11 17.30 -25.75 -3.59
C GLN A 11 18.42 -25.53 -2.59
N SER A 12 18.48 -24.37 -1.92
CA SER A 12 19.62 -24.00 -1.09
C SER A 12 19.71 -24.86 0.19
N MET A 13 18.59 -25.11 0.87
CA MET A 13 18.56 -25.92 2.09
C MET A 13 18.95 -27.41 1.84
N PRO A 14 18.35 -28.12 0.87
CA PRO A 14 18.76 -29.48 0.55
C PRO A 14 20.24 -29.57 0.13
N GLN A 15 20.73 -28.58 -0.63
CA GLN A 15 22.13 -28.52 -1.06
C GLN A 15 23.07 -28.32 0.12
N LEU A 16 22.72 -27.49 1.11
CA LEU A 16 23.52 -27.32 2.33
C LEU A 16 23.58 -28.57 3.15
N VAL A 17 22.46 -29.29 3.36
CA VAL A 17 22.40 -30.55 4.08
C VAL A 17 23.25 -31.61 3.37
N SER A 18 23.08 -31.76 2.06
CA SER A 18 23.88 -32.68 1.24
C SER A 18 25.39 -32.39 1.32
N SER A 19 25.75 -31.08 1.21
CA SER A 19 27.14 -30.64 1.32
C SER A 19 27.71 -30.92 2.71
N ALA A 20 26.97 -30.68 3.77
CA ALA A 20 27.40 -30.94 5.14
C ALA A 20 27.66 -32.44 5.37
N VAL A 21 26.73 -33.31 4.94
CA VAL A 21 26.89 -34.78 5.03
C VAL A 21 28.09 -35.23 4.23
N THR A 22 28.28 -34.73 3.01
CA THR A 22 29.43 -35.06 2.15
C THR A 22 30.75 -34.63 2.79
N ILE A 23 30.84 -33.40 3.28
CA ILE A 23 32.05 -32.90 3.94
C ILE A 23 32.43 -33.79 5.15
N VAL A 24 31.45 -34.08 6.03
CA VAL A 24 31.72 -34.90 7.21
C VAL A 24 32.13 -36.32 6.83
N SER A 25 31.41 -36.98 5.91
CA SER A 25 31.70 -38.36 5.49
C SER A 25 33.06 -38.48 4.81
N VAL A 26 33.36 -37.57 3.89
CA VAL A 26 34.64 -37.55 3.17
C VAL A 26 35.79 -37.22 4.12
N PHE A 27 35.60 -36.27 5.04
CA PHE A 27 36.61 -35.90 6.04
C PHE A 27 36.98 -37.10 6.96
N CYS A 28 35.98 -37.82 7.47
CA CYS A 28 36.20 -39.01 8.27
C CYS A 28 36.95 -40.10 7.47
N SER A 29 36.60 -40.28 6.19
CA SER A 29 37.27 -41.24 5.31
C SER A 29 38.73 -40.85 5.02
N MET A 30 39.02 -39.56 4.85
CA MET A 30 40.36 -39.04 4.66
C MET A 30 41.24 -39.23 5.91
N LEU A 31 40.69 -38.96 7.10
CA LEU A 31 41.37 -39.20 8.38
C LEU A 31 41.75 -40.71 8.56
N ALA A 32 40.84 -41.59 8.20
CA ALA A 32 41.09 -43.04 8.31
C ALA A 32 42.18 -43.54 7.34
N LEU A 33 42.34 -42.87 6.17
CA LEU A 33 43.31 -43.25 5.17
C LEU A 33 44.74 -42.73 5.44
N SER A 34 44.88 -41.44 5.75
CA SER A 34 46.15 -40.79 5.96
C SER A 34 46.04 -39.47 6.71
N LEU A 35 46.55 -39.41 7.93
CA LEU A 35 46.57 -38.16 8.74
C LEU A 35 47.44 -37.06 8.11
N PRO A 36 48.65 -37.32 7.58
CA PRO A 36 49.47 -36.29 6.97
C PRO A 36 48.84 -35.62 5.72
N LEU A 37 48.21 -36.44 4.85
CA LEU A 37 47.55 -35.92 3.65
C LEU A 37 46.27 -35.14 3.99
N THR A 38 45.55 -35.56 5.01
CA THR A 38 44.39 -34.82 5.53
C THR A 38 44.82 -33.47 6.08
N GLY A 39 45.92 -33.38 6.81
CA GLY A 39 46.51 -32.12 7.27
C GLY A 39 46.86 -31.18 6.12
N LEU A 40 47.47 -31.68 5.05
CA LEU A 40 47.72 -30.89 3.85
C LEU A 40 46.43 -30.35 3.22
N THR A 41 45.43 -31.22 3.09
CA THR A 41 44.13 -30.79 2.51
C THR A 41 43.46 -29.73 3.36
N LEU A 42 43.51 -29.82 4.70
CA LEU A 42 42.99 -28.76 5.60
C LEU A 42 43.70 -27.44 5.41
N VAL A 43 45.04 -27.40 5.25
CA VAL A 43 45.79 -26.18 4.98
C VAL A 43 45.31 -25.53 3.66
N MET A 44 45.10 -26.34 2.61
CA MET A 44 44.63 -25.88 1.33
C MET A 44 43.19 -25.34 1.39
N VAL A 45 42.33 -25.97 2.19
CA VAL A 45 40.97 -25.51 2.46
C VAL A 45 40.99 -24.16 3.21
N CYS A 46 41.84 -24.02 4.23
CA CYS A 46 42.03 -22.76 4.94
C CYS A 46 42.46 -21.63 3.98
N LEU A 47 43.40 -21.92 3.05
CA LEU A 47 43.82 -21.00 2.01
C LEU A 47 42.65 -20.61 1.07
N MET A 48 41.84 -21.63 0.69
CA MET A 48 40.64 -21.46 -0.13
C MET A 48 39.62 -20.55 0.54
N LEU A 49 39.29 -20.81 1.80
CA LEU A 49 38.34 -20.00 2.58
C LEU A 49 38.83 -18.54 2.79
N PHE A 50 40.10 -18.36 3.09
CA PHE A 50 40.72 -17.06 3.23
C PHE A 50 40.64 -16.24 1.93
N THR A 51 40.97 -16.89 0.80
CA THR A 51 40.91 -16.25 -0.52
C THR A 51 39.47 -15.88 -0.92
N THR A 52 38.53 -16.82 -0.66
CA THR A 52 37.08 -16.58 -0.88
C THR A 52 36.62 -15.36 -0.09
N LYS A 53 36.88 -15.32 1.21
CA LYS A 53 36.47 -14.21 2.09
C LYS A 53 37.00 -12.88 1.58
N LYS A 54 38.26 -12.80 1.16
CA LYS A 54 38.89 -11.59 0.66
C LYS A 54 38.30 -11.11 -0.67
N LEU A 55 38.04 -12.03 -1.60
CA LEU A 55 37.44 -11.71 -2.91
C LEU A 55 35.96 -11.31 -2.78
N THR A 56 35.19 -12.10 -2.04
CA THR A 56 33.74 -11.86 -1.85
C THR A 56 33.47 -10.56 -1.12
N SER A 57 34.27 -10.22 -0.10
CA SER A 57 34.13 -8.96 0.62
C SER A 57 34.33 -7.73 -0.29
N ARG A 58 35.26 -7.81 -1.23
CA ARG A 58 35.48 -6.73 -2.22
C ARG A 58 34.41 -6.69 -3.29
N SER A 59 34.05 -7.86 -3.82
CA SER A 59 32.96 -7.97 -4.82
C SER A 59 31.63 -7.45 -4.26
N GLY A 60 31.30 -7.81 -3.01
CA GLY A 60 30.06 -7.39 -2.36
C GLY A 60 29.89 -5.88 -2.29
N ALA A 61 30.95 -5.14 -1.96
CA ALA A 61 30.90 -3.68 -1.93
C ALA A 61 30.57 -3.07 -3.30
N TYR A 62 31.15 -3.63 -4.36
CA TYR A 62 30.87 -3.17 -5.73
C TYR A 62 29.47 -3.58 -6.22
N PHE A 63 28.95 -4.75 -5.82
CA PHE A 63 27.57 -5.16 -6.13
C PHE A 63 26.55 -4.22 -5.46
N VAL A 64 26.79 -3.80 -4.23
CA VAL A 64 25.94 -2.80 -3.55
C VAL A 64 25.98 -1.47 -4.29
N ALA A 65 27.17 -1.02 -4.71
CA ALA A 65 27.34 0.21 -5.50
C ALA A 65 26.62 0.10 -6.86
N GLN A 66 26.78 -1.02 -7.56
CA GLN A 66 26.07 -1.32 -8.81
C GLN A 66 24.55 -1.26 -8.65
N GLN A 67 24.00 -1.88 -7.60
CA GLN A 67 22.56 -1.88 -7.36
C GLN A 67 22.03 -0.48 -7.07
N ARG A 68 22.79 0.32 -6.31
CA ARG A 68 22.48 1.72 -6.06
C ARG A 68 22.50 2.55 -7.35
N ASN A 69 23.55 2.42 -8.16
CA ASN A 69 23.67 3.16 -9.41
C ASN A 69 22.60 2.74 -10.41
N LEU A 70 22.23 1.46 -10.47
CA LEU A 70 21.12 0.97 -11.30
C LEU A 70 19.79 1.62 -10.88
N GLY A 71 19.53 1.72 -9.57
CA GLY A 71 18.36 2.43 -9.06
C GLY A 71 18.36 3.91 -9.46
N THR A 72 19.52 4.57 -9.42
CA THR A 72 19.67 5.98 -9.81
C THR A 72 19.42 6.17 -11.32
N VAL A 73 19.96 5.29 -12.16
CA VAL A 73 19.73 5.36 -13.64
C VAL A 73 18.26 5.12 -13.96
N ASN A 74 17.64 4.11 -13.35
CA ASN A 74 16.21 3.81 -13.58
C ASN A 74 15.31 4.95 -13.12
N GLY A 75 15.56 5.54 -11.95
CA GLY A 75 14.80 6.71 -11.48
C GLY A 75 14.96 7.91 -12.39
N TYR A 76 16.18 8.15 -12.94
CA TYR A 76 16.39 9.21 -13.91
C TYR A 76 15.66 8.96 -15.24
N ILE A 77 15.64 7.70 -15.72
CA ILE A 77 14.88 7.33 -16.92
C ILE A 77 13.38 7.61 -16.71
N GLU A 78 12.82 7.18 -15.58
CA GLU A 78 11.42 7.40 -15.24
C GLU A 78 11.08 8.89 -15.19
N GLU A 79 11.89 9.70 -14.48
CA GLU A 79 11.75 11.15 -14.40
C GLU A 79 11.78 11.81 -15.81
N MET A 80 12.72 11.41 -16.68
CA MET A 80 12.84 11.98 -18.01
C MET A 80 11.72 11.53 -18.95
N MET A 81 11.20 10.30 -18.79
CA MET A 81 10.06 9.79 -19.55
C MET A 81 8.77 10.51 -19.18
N GLU A 82 8.51 10.69 -17.89
CA GLU A 82 7.36 11.46 -17.40
C GLU A 82 7.47 12.94 -17.79
N GLY A 83 8.66 13.52 -17.63
CA GLY A 83 8.97 14.92 -17.95
C GLY A 83 9.28 15.20 -19.42
N GLN A 84 9.12 14.22 -20.35
CA GLN A 84 9.59 14.35 -21.75
C GLN A 84 9.04 15.60 -22.46
N LYS A 85 7.78 15.97 -22.23
CA LYS A 85 7.17 17.18 -22.82
C LYS A 85 7.88 18.45 -22.36
N VAL A 86 8.28 18.49 -21.08
CA VAL A 86 9.00 19.65 -20.50
C VAL A 86 10.38 19.75 -21.11
N VAL A 87 11.14 18.64 -21.14
CA VAL A 87 12.47 18.58 -21.77
C VAL A 87 12.42 19.10 -23.22
N LYS A 88 11.41 18.65 -23.99
CA LYS A 88 11.21 19.06 -25.39
C LYS A 88 10.86 20.53 -25.55
N VAL A 89 9.96 21.07 -24.72
CA VAL A 89 9.52 22.48 -24.82
C VAL A 89 10.66 23.44 -24.46
N PHE A 90 11.52 23.05 -23.51
CA PHE A 90 12.67 23.88 -23.09
C PHE A 90 13.96 23.55 -23.83
N CYS A 91 13.96 22.58 -24.78
CA CYS A 91 15.12 22.16 -25.59
C CYS A 91 16.33 21.75 -24.75
N HIS A 92 16.11 20.96 -23.66
CA HIS A 92 17.14 20.51 -22.74
C HIS A 92 17.58 19.05 -22.99
N GLU A 93 17.43 18.53 -24.23
CA GLU A 93 17.77 17.15 -24.58
C GLU A 93 19.25 16.86 -24.39
N ASP A 94 20.14 17.76 -24.88
CA ASP A 94 21.59 17.56 -24.82
C ASP A 94 22.09 17.50 -23.37
N GLU A 95 21.54 18.34 -22.48
CA GLU A 95 21.89 18.32 -21.06
C GLU A 95 21.37 17.03 -20.39
N SER A 96 20.16 16.60 -20.74
CA SER A 96 19.57 15.36 -20.23
C SER A 96 20.36 14.12 -20.66
N ILE A 97 20.84 14.10 -21.92
CA ILE A 97 21.70 13.02 -22.44
C ILE A 97 23.05 13.02 -21.72
N ALA A 98 23.71 14.18 -21.58
CA ALA A 98 24.99 14.28 -20.90
C ALA A 98 24.90 13.79 -19.43
N ARG A 99 23.79 14.10 -18.75
CA ARG A 99 23.57 13.63 -17.38
C ARG A 99 23.29 12.12 -17.34
N PHE A 100 22.52 11.60 -18.30
CA PHE A 100 22.30 10.15 -18.43
C PHE A 100 23.62 9.41 -18.65
N ASP A 101 24.47 9.89 -19.56
CA ASP A 101 25.77 9.29 -19.86
C ASP A 101 26.65 9.22 -18.61
N ALA A 102 26.73 10.30 -17.83
CA ALA A 102 27.48 10.32 -16.57
C ALA A 102 26.96 9.30 -15.53
N LEU A 103 25.65 9.13 -15.42
CA LEU A 103 25.03 8.14 -14.53
C LEU A 103 25.26 6.71 -15.03
N ASN A 104 25.17 6.50 -16.35
CA ASN A 104 25.41 5.22 -16.98
C ASN A 104 26.89 4.80 -16.90
N ASP A 105 27.83 5.73 -17.05
CA ASP A 105 29.26 5.46 -16.87
C ASP A 105 29.56 5.04 -15.42
N ALA A 106 28.96 5.71 -14.43
CA ALA A 106 29.09 5.31 -13.02
C ALA A 106 28.50 3.91 -12.74
N LEU A 107 27.41 3.55 -13.40
CA LEU A 107 26.85 2.21 -13.36
C LEU A 107 27.78 1.19 -14.03
N ALA A 108 28.29 1.51 -15.22
CA ALA A 108 29.22 0.66 -15.97
C ALA A 108 30.49 0.37 -15.17
N ASP A 109 31.11 1.39 -14.56
CA ASP A 109 32.31 1.24 -13.72
C ASP A 109 32.06 0.35 -12.48
N SER A 110 30.93 0.55 -11.82
CA SER A 110 30.59 -0.29 -10.66
C SER A 110 30.27 -1.75 -11.07
N ALA A 111 29.61 -1.94 -12.21
CA ALA A 111 29.29 -3.26 -12.75
C ALA A 111 30.54 -4.01 -13.23
N ASP A 112 31.46 -3.32 -13.91
CA ASP A 112 32.74 -3.92 -14.35
C ASP A 112 33.55 -4.39 -13.13
N ASN A 113 33.72 -3.53 -12.12
CA ASN A 113 34.43 -3.90 -10.91
C ASN A 113 33.76 -5.05 -10.14
N ALA A 114 32.43 -5.04 -10.00
CA ALA A 114 31.68 -6.12 -9.36
C ALA A 114 31.90 -7.45 -10.07
N ASN A 115 31.71 -7.47 -11.40
CA ASN A 115 31.86 -8.66 -12.23
C ASN A 115 33.31 -9.14 -12.32
N ARG A 116 34.27 -8.24 -12.36
CA ARG A 116 35.71 -8.57 -12.38
C ARG A 116 36.09 -9.41 -11.16
N TYR A 117 35.73 -8.98 -9.96
CA TYR A 117 36.02 -9.75 -8.74
C TYR A 117 35.19 -11.03 -8.65
N ALA A 118 33.93 -11.02 -9.08
CA ALA A 118 33.08 -12.21 -9.08
C ALA A 118 33.59 -13.28 -10.06
N ASN A 119 33.95 -12.89 -11.26
CA ASN A 119 34.41 -13.81 -12.31
C ASN A 119 35.81 -14.41 -12.06
N ILE A 120 36.67 -13.72 -11.29
CA ILE A 120 37.99 -14.26 -10.89
C ILE A 120 37.84 -15.32 -9.79
N LEU A 121 36.75 -15.29 -8.99
CA LEU A 121 36.58 -16.21 -7.87
C LEU A 121 36.64 -17.69 -8.30
N MET A 122 35.84 -18.08 -9.31
CA MET A 122 35.76 -19.50 -9.76
C MET A 122 37.08 -20.03 -10.31
N PRO A 123 37.80 -19.35 -11.21
CA PRO A 123 39.14 -19.78 -11.67
C PRO A 123 40.15 -19.90 -10.54
N VAL A 124 40.19 -18.96 -9.61
CA VAL A 124 41.11 -18.99 -8.47
C VAL A 124 40.81 -20.19 -7.57
N MET A 125 39.56 -20.47 -7.26
CA MET A 125 39.13 -21.61 -6.46
C MET A 125 39.47 -22.92 -7.15
N ALA A 126 39.24 -23.04 -8.47
CA ALA A 126 39.59 -24.22 -9.25
C ALA A 126 41.13 -24.48 -9.26
N ASN A 127 41.94 -23.42 -9.41
CA ASN A 127 43.39 -23.54 -9.40
C ASN A 127 43.94 -23.91 -8.01
N ILE A 128 43.37 -23.37 -6.92
CA ILE A 128 43.75 -23.81 -5.56
C ILE A 128 43.38 -25.30 -5.37
N GLY A 129 42.21 -25.73 -5.85
CA GLY A 129 41.79 -27.16 -5.84
C GLY A 129 42.74 -28.04 -6.63
N ASN A 130 43.15 -27.62 -7.85
CA ASN A 130 44.09 -28.34 -8.67
C ASN A 130 45.51 -28.42 -8.01
N LEU A 131 45.95 -27.32 -7.40
CA LEU A 131 47.21 -27.31 -6.65
C LEU A 131 47.16 -28.24 -5.46
N SER A 132 46.03 -28.27 -4.71
CA SER A 132 45.79 -29.24 -3.63
C SER A 132 45.92 -30.69 -4.15
N TYR A 133 45.26 -30.98 -5.28
CA TYR A 133 45.33 -32.30 -5.91
C TYR A 133 46.77 -32.73 -6.28
N VAL A 134 47.54 -31.84 -6.94
CA VAL A 134 48.92 -32.09 -7.34
C VAL A 134 49.83 -32.30 -6.13
N LEU A 135 49.74 -31.46 -5.10
CA LEU A 135 50.52 -31.60 -3.87
C LEU A 135 50.18 -32.92 -3.13
N THR A 136 48.89 -33.28 -3.10
CA THR A 136 48.43 -34.55 -2.53
C THR A 136 48.97 -35.76 -3.32
N ALA A 137 48.99 -35.66 -4.66
CA ALA A 137 49.55 -36.72 -5.51
C ALA A 137 51.06 -36.92 -5.26
N ILE A 138 51.81 -35.80 -5.20
CA ILE A 138 53.27 -35.85 -4.96
C ILE A 138 53.57 -36.44 -3.57
N LEU A 139 53.02 -35.87 -2.51
CA LEU A 139 53.23 -36.33 -1.13
C LEU A 139 52.71 -37.75 -0.89
N GLY A 140 51.52 -38.05 -1.43
CA GLY A 140 50.96 -39.40 -1.32
C GLY A 140 51.75 -40.45 -2.06
N SER A 141 52.35 -40.13 -3.23
CA SER A 141 53.27 -41.03 -3.94
C SER A 141 54.55 -41.30 -3.14
N LEU A 142 55.10 -40.26 -2.51
CA LEU A 142 56.27 -40.43 -1.62
C LEU A 142 55.93 -41.29 -0.42
N LEU A 143 54.81 -41.11 0.24
CA LEU A 143 54.35 -41.94 1.37
C LEU A 143 54.14 -43.43 0.95
N ALA A 144 53.57 -43.63 -0.25
CA ALA A 144 53.37 -44.99 -0.78
C ALA A 144 54.72 -45.70 -1.15
N LEU A 145 55.66 -44.92 -1.72
CA LEU A 145 57.01 -45.48 -2.07
C LEU A 145 57.85 -45.84 -0.85
N PHE A 146 57.82 -45.00 0.20
CA PHE A 146 58.55 -45.20 1.43
C PHE A 146 57.85 -46.16 2.40
N GLY A 147 56.62 -46.64 2.08
CA GLY A 147 55.85 -47.58 2.89
C GLY A 147 55.47 -47.05 4.27
N THR A 148 55.54 -45.80 4.50
CA THR A 148 55.24 -45.16 5.78
C THR A 148 53.76 -45.33 6.16
N GLY A 149 53.51 -46.07 7.30
CA GLY A 149 52.14 -46.24 7.83
C GLY A 149 51.26 -47.22 7.05
N GLY A 150 51.79 -48.04 6.15
CA GLY A 150 51.02 -48.98 5.36
C GLY A 150 50.20 -48.38 4.23
N PHE A 151 50.50 -47.14 3.85
CA PHE A 151 49.77 -46.39 2.78
C PHE A 151 50.12 -47.03 1.42
N THR A 152 49.08 -47.44 0.68
CA THR A 152 49.20 -48.13 -0.60
C THR A 152 48.86 -47.24 -1.79
N LEU A 153 49.23 -47.69 -3.02
CA LEU A 153 48.85 -46.98 -4.26
C LEU A 153 47.33 -46.89 -4.44
N GLY A 154 46.59 -47.93 -3.99
CA GLY A 154 45.12 -47.90 -3.95
C GLY A 154 44.58 -46.88 -2.96
N GLY A 155 45.24 -46.73 -1.79
CA GLY A 155 44.95 -45.68 -0.82
C GLY A 155 45.16 -44.28 -1.40
N LEU A 156 46.22 -44.07 -2.18
CA LEU A 156 46.47 -42.81 -2.88
C LEU A 156 45.36 -42.47 -3.87
N ALA A 157 44.96 -43.44 -4.72
CA ALA A 157 43.88 -43.22 -5.70
C ALA A 157 42.57 -42.85 -4.99
N SER A 158 42.22 -43.54 -3.89
CA SER A 158 41.04 -43.22 -3.08
C SER A 158 41.13 -41.84 -2.44
N PHE A 159 42.31 -41.46 -1.90
CA PHE A 159 42.52 -40.16 -1.28
C PHE A 159 42.42 -39.00 -2.28
N LEU A 160 42.93 -39.18 -3.49
CA LEU A 160 42.79 -38.16 -4.57
C LEU A 160 41.33 -37.95 -4.96
N GLN A 161 40.55 -39.04 -5.00
CA GLN A 161 39.10 -38.91 -5.24
C GLN A 161 38.39 -38.19 -4.07
N PHE A 162 38.76 -38.51 -2.84
CA PHE A 162 38.21 -37.81 -1.66
C PHE A 162 38.60 -36.32 -1.63
N ASN A 163 39.83 -35.96 -1.99
CA ASN A 163 40.26 -34.58 -2.09
C ASN A 163 39.39 -33.79 -3.07
N LYS A 164 39.08 -34.35 -4.24
CA LYS A 164 38.19 -33.74 -5.23
C LYS A 164 36.76 -33.61 -4.71
N SER A 165 36.23 -34.69 -4.07
CA SER A 165 34.88 -34.69 -3.50
C SER A 165 34.72 -33.78 -2.27
N PHE A 166 35.84 -33.47 -1.56
CA PHE A 166 35.84 -32.54 -0.42
C PHE A 166 35.82 -31.07 -0.82
N ASN A 167 36.55 -30.70 -1.89
CA ASN A 167 36.67 -29.32 -2.32
C ASN A 167 35.40 -28.78 -2.99
N GLN A 168 34.64 -29.65 -3.68
CA GLN A 168 33.45 -29.25 -4.41
C GLN A 168 32.31 -28.68 -3.51
N PRO A 169 31.91 -29.36 -2.41
CA PRO A 169 30.88 -28.84 -1.51
C PRO A 169 31.24 -27.51 -0.84
N ILE A 170 32.53 -27.28 -0.53
CA ILE A 170 33.00 -26.04 0.09
C ILE A 170 32.71 -24.83 -0.81
N SER A 171 32.97 -24.99 -2.10
CA SER A 171 32.65 -23.91 -3.09
C SER A 171 31.15 -23.69 -3.22
N GLN A 172 30.36 -24.78 -3.19
CA GLN A 172 28.89 -24.69 -3.28
C GLN A 172 28.27 -23.99 -2.05
N VAL A 173 28.69 -24.34 -0.84
CA VAL A 173 28.22 -23.70 0.40
C VAL A 173 28.50 -22.21 0.38
N SER A 174 29.68 -21.79 -0.09
CA SER A 174 30.05 -20.37 -0.19
C SER A 174 29.14 -19.58 -1.13
N GLN A 175 28.66 -20.18 -2.22
CA GLN A 175 27.72 -19.57 -3.15
C GLN A 175 26.30 -19.46 -2.56
N GLN A 176 25.86 -20.46 -1.79
CA GLN A 176 24.53 -20.49 -1.20
C GLN A 176 24.34 -19.47 -0.08
N PHE A 177 25.43 -19.01 0.56
CA PHE A 177 25.34 -18.07 1.69
C PHE A 177 24.65 -16.76 1.32
N ASN A 178 24.97 -16.18 0.17
CA ASN A 178 24.35 -14.95 -0.30
C ASN A 178 22.85 -15.15 -0.61
N SER A 179 22.50 -16.29 -1.22
CA SER A 179 21.10 -16.63 -1.52
C SER A 179 20.25 -16.74 -0.25
N ILE A 180 20.84 -17.29 0.83
CA ILE A 180 20.15 -17.40 2.13
C ILE A 180 19.94 -16.04 2.76
N ILE A 181 20.96 -15.15 2.76
CA ILE A 181 20.83 -13.80 3.32
C ILE A 181 19.73 -13.01 2.58
N MET A 182 19.71 -13.09 1.26
CA MET A 182 18.67 -12.44 0.44
C MET A 182 17.27 -13.02 0.72
N ALA A 183 17.18 -14.33 0.90
CA ALA A 183 15.93 -14.99 1.22
C ALA A 183 15.42 -14.64 2.61
N LEU A 184 16.30 -14.51 3.61
CA LEU A 184 15.94 -14.08 4.97
C LEU A 184 15.43 -12.64 4.99
N ALA A 185 16.08 -11.71 4.28
CA ALA A 185 15.61 -10.35 4.14
C ALA A 185 14.25 -10.27 3.42
N GLY A 186 14.03 -11.13 2.41
CA GLY A 186 12.73 -11.27 1.75
C GLY A 186 11.66 -11.85 2.68
N ALA A 187 12.03 -12.84 3.50
CA ALA A 187 11.15 -13.42 4.51
C ALA A 187 10.69 -12.39 5.54
N GLU A 188 11.61 -11.58 6.06
CA GLU A 188 11.29 -10.51 7.02
C GLU A 188 10.22 -9.57 6.47
N ARG A 189 10.35 -9.13 5.21
CA ARG A 189 9.33 -8.26 4.59
C ARG A 189 7.98 -8.95 4.39
N VAL A 190 7.99 -10.22 3.98
CA VAL A 190 6.75 -11.00 3.78
C VAL A 190 6.04 -11.24 5.11
N PHE A 191 6.78 -11.66 6.15
CA PHE A 191 6.20 -11.91 7.47
C PHE A 191 5.77 -10.61 8.15
N SER A 192 6.53 -9.52 8.02
CA SER A 192 6.11 -8.20 8.51
C SER A 192 4.74 -7.79 7.95
N LEU A 193 4.52 -8.01 6.64
CA LEU A 193 3.22 -7.74 6.04
C LEU A 193 2.12 -8.70 6.53
N MET A 194 2.45 -9.99 6.75
CA MET A 194 1.49 -10.98 7.25
C MET A 194 1.11 -10.76 8.72
N ASP A 195 2.03 -10.19 9.50
CA ASP A 195 1.86 -9.92 10.93
C ASP A 195 1.20 -8.54 11.18
N GLU A 196 0.94 -7.75 10.11
CA GLU A 196 0.17 -6.51 10.26
C GLU A 196 -1.20 -6.82 10.87
N PRO A 197 -1.55 -6.15 11.97
CA PRO A 197 -2.81 -6.41 12.65
C PRO A 197 -4.00 -6.03 11.75
N PRO A 198 -5.04 -6.87 11.65
CA PRO A 198 -6.25 -6.52 10.92
C PRO A 198 -6.97 -5.35 11.60
N GLU A 199 -7.79 -4.63 10.85
CA GLU A 199 -8.64 -3.59 11.41
C GLU A 199 -9.52 -4.19 12.53
N THR A 200 -9.38 -3.67 13.75
CA THR A 200 -10.18 -4.11 14.89
C THR A 200 -11.57 -3.47 14.86
N ASP A 201 -12.59 -4.23 15.19
CA ASP A 201 -13.97 -3.74 15.35
C ASP A 201 -14.61 -4.33 16.61
N GLU A 202 -14.70 -3.53 17.65
CA GLU A 202 -15.36 -3.87 18.91
C GLU A 202 -16.83 -3.41 18.96
N GLY A 203 -17.36 -2.92 17.83
CA GLY A 203 -18.74 -2.47 17.69
C GLY A 203 -19.73 -3.62 17.89
N TYR A 204 -20.84 -3.35 18.54
CA TYR A 204 -21.91 -4.31 18.80
C TYR A 204 -23.30 -3.78 18.43
N VAL A 205 -23.41 -2.51 18.06
CA VAL A 205 -24.63 -1.92 17.51
C VAL A 205 -24.66 -2.21 16.01
N GLU A 206 -25.79 -2.73 15.54
CA GLU A 206 -25.99 -3.17 14.17
C GLU A 206 -27.02 -2.29 13.44
N LEU A 207 -26.86 -2.17 12.13
CA LEU A 207 -27.83 -1.51 11.26
C LEU A 207 -28.78 -2.57 10.67
N VAL A 208 -30.06 -2.45 10.99
CA VAL A 208 -31.11 -3.41 10.57
C VAL A 208 -32.22 -2.73 9.80
N ASN A 209 -32.92 -3.49 8.94
CA ASN A 209 -34.18 -3.03 8.39
C ASN A 209 -35.25 -3.03 9.51
N ALA A 210 -36.03 -1.98 9.54
CA ALA A 210 -37.10 -1.83 10.57
C ALA A 210 -38.43 -1.46 9.93
N GLU A 211 -39.50 -1.79 10.64
CA GLU A 211 -40.83 -1.31 10.36
C GLU A 211 -41.42 -0.60 11.59
N GLN A 212 -42.28 0.35 11.32
CA GLN A 212 -42.94 1.10 12.39
C GLN A 212 -44.22 0.36 12.81
N THR A 213 -44.28 -0.01 14.06
CA THR A 213 -45.45 -0.68 14.66
C THR A 213 -46.60 0.33 14.87
N ALA A 214 -47.80 -0.17 15.16
CA ALA A 214 -48.99 0.68 15.31
C ALA A 214 -48.89 1.65 16.50
N ASP A 215 -48.06 1.37 17.49
CA ASP A 215 -47.78 2.25 18.64
C ASP A 215 -46.65 3.26 18.37
N GLY A 216 -46.08 3.25 17.16
CA GLY A 216 -45.01 4.17 16.76
C GLY A 216 -43.60 3.70 17.09
N SER A 217 -43.42 2.55 17.75
CA SER A 217 -42.13 1.94 17.99
C SER A 217 -41.54 1.33 16.71
N LEU A 218 -40.21 1.08 16.72
CA LEU A 218 -39.52 0.41 15.61
C LEU A 218 -39.22 -1.02 16.01
N GLU A 219 -39.48 -1.95 15.10
CA GLU A 219 -39.10 -3.36 15.24
C GLU A 219 -38.30 -3.84 14.03
N GLU A 220 -37.35 -4.74 14.25
CA GLU A 220 -36.55 -5.35 13.21
C GLU A 220 -37.42 -6.22 12.29
N CYS A 221 -37.27 -6.07 10.97
CA CYS A 221 -37.96 -6.89 9.98
C CYS A 221 -36.96 -7.51 8.99
N ARG A 222 -37.35 -8.66 8.40
CA ARG A 222 -36.52 -9.34 7.39
C ARG A 222 -36.67 -8.77 5.99
N GLY A 223 -37.67 -7.95 5.75
CA GLY A 223 -37.97 -7.35 4.45
C GLY A 223 -37.29 -6.02 4.27
N ARG A 224 -37.14 -5.57 3.01
CA ARG A 224 -36.72 -4.20 2.71
C ARG A 224 -37.92 -3.27 2.87
N THR A 225 -37.92 -2.44 3.87
CA THR A 225 -38.97 -1.46 4.15
C THR A 225 -38.58 -0.04 3.73
N GLY A 226 -37.33 0.18 3.40
CA GLY A 226 -36.77 1.53 3.19
C GLY A 226 -36.53 2.30 4.50
N VAL A 227 -36.86 1.72 5.64
CA VAL A 227 -36.58 2.26 6.97
C VAL A 227 -35.48 1.47 7.62
N TRP A 228 -34.44 2.17 8.06
CA TRP A 228 -33.28 1.59 8.75
C TRP A 228 -33.26 2.05 10.20
N ALA A 229 -32.80 1.16 11.09
CA ALA A 229 -32.67 1.46 12.51
C ALA A 229 -31.38 0.86 13.09
N TRP A 230 -30.82 1.55 14.05
CA TRP A 230 -29.74 1.08 14.90
C TRP A 230 -30.30 0.15 15.96
N LYS A 231 -29.90 -1.12 15.92
CA LYS A 231 -30.23 -2.13 16.96
C LYS A 231 -29.15 -2.08 18.04
N HIS A 232 -29.49 -1.52 19.18
CA HIS A 232 -28.56 -1.33 20.29
C HIS A 232 -28.93 -2.27 21.45
N TYR A 233 -28.10 -3.28 21.69
CA TYR A 233 -28.20 -4.17 22.81
C TYR A 233 -27.52 -3.56 24.04
N HIS A 234 -28.30 -3.38 25.13
CA HIS A 234 -27.82 -2.84 26.40
C HIS A 234 -27.36 -3.99 27.31
N ARG A 235 -26.05 -4.12 27.51
CA ARG A 235 -25.47 -5.21 28.33
C ARG A 235 -25.85 -5.11 29.80
N ALA A 236 -26.25 -3.94 30.30
CA ALA A 236 -26.54 -3.70 31.71
C ALA A 236 -27.87 -4.33 32.18
N ASP A 237 -28.91 -4.33 31.32
CA ASP A 237 -30.26 -4.77 31.61
C ASP A 237 -30.82 -5.83 30.64
N GLY A 238 -30.02 -6.19 29.62
CA GLY A 238 -30.42 -7.17 28.59
C GLY A 238 -31.43 -6.62 27.59
N SER A 239 -31.80 -5.35 27.63
CA SER A 239 -32.77 -4.74 26.73
C SER A 239 -32.18 -4.46 25.36
N THR A 240 -33.02 -4.41 24.33
CA THR A 240 -32.65 -3.96 22.98
C THR A 240 -33.50 -2.76 22.62
N THR A 241 -32.83 -1.69 22.17
CA THR A 241 -33.51 -0.50 21.67
C THR A 241 -33.27 -0.33 20.19
N TYR A 242 -34.27 0.18 19.47
CA TYR A 242 -34.21 0.51 18.07
C TYR A 242 -34.28 2.01 17.91
N ARG A 243 -33.26 2.61 17.26
CA ARG A 243 -33.26 4.04 16.95
C ARG A 243 -33.21 4.24 15.44
N ARG A 244 -34.12 5.04 14.90
CA ARG A 244 -34.18 5.31 13.46
C ARG A 244 -32.86 5.91 12.98
N LEU A 245 -32.41 5.48 11.81
CA LEU A 245 -31.28 6.07 11.13
C LEU A 245 -31.73 7.40 10.50
N GLU A 246 -31.24 8.51 11.00
CA GLU A 246 -31.59 9.86 10.58
C GLU A 246 -30.38 10.64 10.04
N GLY A 247 -29.18 10.27 10.47
CA GLY A 247 -27.94 10.89 10.03
C GLY A 247 -27.54 12.12 10.85
N GLU A 248 -27.89 12.17 12.15
CA GLU A 248 -27.34 13.15 13.07
C GLU A 248 -25.90 12.81 13.42
N VAL A 249 -24.95 13.75 13.28
CA VAL A 249 -23.55 13.57 13.64
C VAL A 249 -23.09 14.65 14.61
N VAL A 250 -22.53 14.22 15.75
CA VAL A 250 -22.06 15.13 16.81
C VAL A 250 -20.64 14.76 17.21
N PHE A 251 -19.74 15.74 17.19
CA PHE A 251 -18.41 15.68 17.81
C PHE A 251 -18.44 16.48 19.12
N ASP A 252 -17.86 15.95 20.15
CA ASP A 252 -17.85 16.48 21.51
C ASP A 252 -16.40 16.42 22.03
N ASP A 253 -15.73 17.59 22.01
CA ASP A 253 -14.35 17.82 22.45
C ASP A 253 -13.35 16.79 21.90
N VAL A 254 -13.31 16.61 20.58
CA VAL A 254 -12.46 15.60 19.93
C VAL A 254 -11.05 16.13 19.70
N ASP A 255 -10.07 15.45 20.29
CA ASP A 255 -8.66 15.56 19.97
C ASP A 255 -8.22 14.34 19.16
N PHE A 256 -7.41 14.57 18.10
CA PHE A 256 -6.95 13.47 17.26
C PHE A 256 -5.60 13.76 16.59
N GLY A 257 -4.73 12.75 16.56
CA GLY A 257 -3.51 12.66 15.76
C GLY A 257 -3.39 11.29 15.10
N TYR A 258 -2.74 11.20 13.93
CA TYR A 258 -2.47 9.90 13.28
C TYR A 258 -1.37 9.11 13.99
N ASP A 259 -0.54 9.80 14.75
CA ASP A 259 0.46 9.26 15.67
C ASP A 259 0.42 10.04 17.00
N ASP A 260 0.97 9.45 18.05
CA ASP A 260 0.98 10.05 19.39
C ASP A 260 1.87 11.31 19.48
N ALA A 261 2.74 11.55 18.49
CA ALA A 261 3.69 12.66 18.50
C ALA A 261 3.09 13.95 17.97
N LYS A 262 2.01 13.88 17.15
CA LYS A 262 1.42 15.05 16.48
C LYS A 262 -0.10 15.03 16.51
N ILE A 263 -0.68 15.86 17.36
CA ILE A 263 -2.12 16.12 17.36
C ILE A 263 -2.46 17.04 16.18
N ILE A 264 -3.48 16.67 15.42
CA ILE A 264 -3.95 17.38 14.23
C ILE A 264 -5.28 18.12 14.47
N LEU A 265 -6.17 17.52 15.24
CA LEU A 265 -7.42 18.14 15.66
C LEU A 265 -7.37 18.45 17.15
N HIS A 266 -7.82 19.64 17.53
CA HIS A 266 -7.78 20.14 18.89
C HIS A 266 -9.16 20.61 19.33
N ASN A 267 -9.77 19.95 20.33
CA ASN A 267 -11.05 20.31 20.94
C ASN A 267 -12.14 20.57 19.88
N VAL A 268 -12.25 19.68 18.89
CA VAL A 268 -13.22 19.86 17.82
C VAL A 268 -14.60 19.46 18.31
N SER A 269 -15.51 20.45 18.37
CA SER A 269 -16.91 20.25 18.69
C SER A 269 -17.77 20.75 17.53
N LEU A 270 -18.59 19.85 16.97
CA LEU A 270 -19.51 20.15 15.89
C LEU A 270 -20.79 19.34 16.03
N TYR A 271 -21.85 19.82 15.46
CA TYR A 271 -23.08 19.07 15.28
C TYR A 271 -23.67 19.29 13.89
N ALA A 272 -24.18 18.21 13.30
CA ALA A 272 -24.93 18.19 12.06
C ALA A 272 -26.29 17.58 12.32
N ARG A 273 -27.36 18.31 12.03
CA ARG A 273 -28.74 17.84 12.12
C ARG A 273 -29.09 17.00 10.88
N PRO A 274 -30.03 16.07 10.97
CA PRO A 274 -30.55 15.35 9.81
C PRO A 274 -30.94 16.31 8.67
N GLY A 275 -30.47 16.04 7.46
CA GLY A 275 -30.74 16.85 6.28
C GLY A 275 -29.95 18.14 6.16
N GLN A 276 -29.02 18.44 7.08
CA GLN A 276 -28.22 19.67 7.08
C GLN A 276 -26.98 19.53 6.20
N LYS A 277 -26.68 20.54 5.40
CA LYS A 277 -25.46 20.66 4.60
C LYS A 277 -24.40 21.49 5.33
N ILE A 278 -23.27 20.87 5.64
CA ILE A 278 -22.14 21.50 6.35
C ILE A 278 -20.95 21.59 5.40
N ALA A 279 -20.39 22.79 5.26
CA ALA A 279 -19.18 23.01 4.50
C ALA A 279 -17.98 23.23 5.43
N PHE A 280 -16.90 22.47 5.20
CA PHE A 280 -15.60 22.71 5.83
C PHE A 280 -14.73 23.57 4.92
N VAL A 281 -14.24 24.68 5.46
CA VAL A 281 -13.40 25.66 4.75
C VAL A 281 -12.13 25.90 5.55
N GLY A 282 -11.00 26.09 4.88
CA GLY A 282 -9.71 26.33 5.53
C GLY A 282 -8.55 25.93 4.64
N ALA A 283 -7.33 26.34 4.98
CA ALA A 283 -6.12 26.01 4.24
C ALA A 283 -5.85 24.50 4.17
N THR A 284 -5.00 24.08 3.23
CA THR A 284 -4.51 22.70 3.16
C THR A 284 -3.81 22.34 4.48
N GLY A 285 -4.10 21.15 5.01
CA GLY A 285 -3.58 20.73 6.31
C GLY A 285 -4.34 21.26 7.53
N ALA A 286 -5.42 22.04 7.38
CA ALA A 286 -6.22 22.53 8.51
C ALA A 286 -7.03 21.45 9.26
N GLY A 287 -7.06 20.19 8.78
CA GLY A 287 -7.76 19.08 9.43
C GLY A 287 -9.11 18.71 8.79
N LYS A 288 -9.50 19.30 7.64
CA LYS A 288 -10.80 19.03 6.98
C LYS A 288 -10.98 17.54 6.66
N THR A 289 -10.03 16.94 5.95
CA THR A 289 -10.04 15.50 5.58
C THR A 289 -9.95 14.60 6.83
N THR A 290 -9.27 15.04 7.89
CA THR A 290 -9.20 14.29 9.15
C THR A 290 -10.58 14.17 9.79
N ILE A 291 -11.39 15.23 9.80
CA ILE A 291 -12.77 15.16 10.32
C ILE A 291 -13.60 14.14 9.52
N THR A 292 -13.52 14.16 8.19
CA THR A 292 -14.27 13.20 7.36
C THR A 292 -13.78 11.76 7.54
N ASN A 293 -12.48 11.55 7.75
CA ASN A 293 -11.94 10.23 8.08
C ASN A 293 -12.46 9.69 9.42
N LEU A 294 -12.66 10.57 10.40
CA LEU A 294 -13.22 10.19 11.70
C LEU A 294 -14.72 9.90 11.62
N ILE A 295 -15.48 10.60 10.77
CA ILE A 295 -16.90 10.28 10.52
C ILE A 295 -17.02 8.87 9.93
N ASN A 296 -16.13 8.49 9.00
CA ASN A 296 -16.06 7.12 8.42
C ASN A 296 -15.47 6.08 9.38
N ARG A 297 -15.00 6.51 10.54
CA ARG A 297 -14.29 5.66 11.50
C ARG A 297 -13.17 4.84 10.84
N PHE A 298 -12.37 5.49 9.97
CA PHE A 298 -11.10 4.90 9.50
C PHE A 298 -10.06 4.87 10.62
N TYR A 299 -10.23 5.73 11.61
CA TYR A 299 -9.42 5.81 12.82
C TYR A 299 -10.36 5.91 14.02
N ASP A 300 -10.01 5.22 15.10
CA ASP A 300 -10.69 5.37 16.38
C ASP A 300 -10.05 6.53 17.17
N ILE A 301 -10.86 7.29 17.92
CA ILE A 301 -10.40 8.43 18.73
C ILE A 301 -10.06 7.97 20.15
N ALA A 302 -8.99 8.53 20.70
CA ALA A 302 -8.58 8.28 22.07
C ALA A 302 -9.28 9.24 23.06
N ASP A 303 -9.55 10.48 22.64
CA ASP A 303 -10.17 11.50 23.49
C ASP A 303 -11.36 12.18 22.82
N GLY A 304 -12.31 12.61 23.62
CA GLY A 304 -13.60 13.13 23.14
C GLY A 304 -14.62 12.05 22.78
N LYS A 305 -15.68 12.43 22.07
CA LYS A 305 -16.74 11.50 21.63
C LYS A 305 -17.30 11.91 20.28
N ILE A 306 -17.47 10.94 19.40
CA ILE A 306 -18.24 11.08 18.16
C ILE A 306 -19.53 10.26 18.31
N ARG A 307 -20.69 10.89 18.08
CA ARG A 307 -21.97 10.22 18.12
C ARG A 307 -22.65 10.30 16.77
N TYR A 308 -23.22 9.19 16.37
CA TYR A 308 -24.07 9.06 15.20
C TYR A 308 -25.48 8.66 15.67
N ASP A 309 -26.48 9.47 15.35
CA ASP A 309 -27.85 9.35 15.90
C ASP A 309 -27.85 9.17 17.43
N GLY A 310 -26.97 9.92 18.15
CA GLY A 310 -26.82 9.86 19.60
C GLY A 310 -26.06 8.62 20.12
N ILE A 311 -25.66 7.66 19.28
CA ILE A 311 -24.91 6.48 19.64
C ILE A 311 -23.40 6.78 19.42
N ASN A 312 -22.54 6.45 20.40
CA ASN A 312 -21.10 6.57 20.21
C ASN A 312 -20.64 5.65 19.06
N VAL A 313 -19.96 6.20 18.08
CA VAL A 313 -19.50 5.47 16.89
C VAL A 313 -18.64 4.27 17.21
N ASN A 314 -17.89 4.29 18.33
CA ASN A 314 -17.08 3.14 18.77
C ASN A 314 -17.94 1.93 19.17
N LYS A 315 -19.24 2.11 19.45
CA LYS A 315 -20.18 1.03 19.73
C LYS A 315 -20.84 0.45 18.48
N ILE A 316 -20.82 1.18 17.36
CA ILE A 316 -21.42 0.76 16.10
C ILE A 316 -20.42 -0.11 15.35
N LYS A 317 -20.85 -1.23 14.79
CA LYS A 317 -20.02 -2.04 13.89
C LYS A 317 -19.52 -1.18 12.71
N LYS A 318 -18.23 -1.21 12.44
CA LYS A 318 -17.61 -0.39 11.36
C LYS A 318 -18.27 -0.62 10.00
N ALA A 319 -18.58 -1.89 9.69
CA ALA A 319 -19.25 -2.23 8.43
C ALA A 319 -20.65 -1.60 8.34
N ASP A 320 -21.42 -1.58 9.43
CA ASP A 320 -22.77 -1.04 9.47
C ASP A 320 -22.76 0.51 9.48
N LEU A 321 -21.80 1.11 10.20
CA LEU A 321 -21.57 2.56 10.13
C LEU A 321 -21.29 3.00 8.69
N ARG A 322 -20.32 2.35 8.05
CA ARG A 322 -19.91 2.68 6.66
C ARG A 322 -21.01 2.41 5.65
N ARG A 323 -21.87 1.42 5.88
CA ARG A 323 -23.05 1.18 5.03
C ARG A 323 -24.06 2.34 5.07
N SER A 324 -24.14 3.07 6.19
CA SER A 324 -24.99 4.23 6.33
C SER A 324 -24.43 5.52 5.76
N LEU A 325 -23.15 5.49 5.30
CA LEU A 325 -22.42 6.63 4.78
C LEU A 325 -22.17 6.47 3.28
N GLY A 326 -22.29 7.56 2.54
CA GLY A 326 -21.83 7.66 1.15
C GLY A 326 -20.64 8.59 1.05
N ILE A 327 -19.68 8.24 0.20
CA ILE A 327 -18.50 9.05 -0.02
C ILE A 327 -18.28 9.31 -1.51
N VAL A 328 -18.00 10.56 -1.87
CA VAL A 328 -17.53 10.94 -3.20
C VAL A 328 -16.21 11.69 -3.01
N LEU A 329 -15.12 11.04 -3.42
CA LEU A 329 -13.76 11.56 -3.28
C LEU A 329 -13.38 12.41 -4.50
N GLN A 330 -12.40 13.30 -4.29
CA GLN A 330 -11.77 14.08 -5.36
C GLN A 330 -11.13 13.16 -6.41
N ASP A 331 -10.31 12.22 -5.96
CA ASP A 331 -9.69 11.21 -6.82
C ASP A 331 -10.62 10.01 -6.93
N THR A 332 -11.32 9.96 -8.04
CA THR A 332 -12.28 8.88 -8.30
C THR A 332 -11.56 7.64 -8.80
N HIS A 333 -11.59 6.57 -8.02
CA HIS A 333 -11.09 5.26 -8.43
C HIS A 333 -12.21 4.39 -9.03
N LEU A 334 -11.96 3.88 -10.24
CA LEU A 334 -12.82 2.94 -10.93
C LEU A 334 -12.13 1.57 -11.02
N PHE A 335 -12.89 0.53 -10.73
CA PHE A 335 -12.40 -0.85 -10.77
C PHE A 335 -12.48 -1.42 -12.19
N THR A 336 -11.60 -2.34 -12.51
CA THR A 336 -11.71 -3.13 -13.74
C THR A 336 -13.01 -3.93 -13.72
N GLY A 337 -13.89 -3.69 -14.68
CA GLY A 337 -15.24 -4.24 -14.77
C GLY A 337 -16.12 -3.37 -15.66
N THR A 338 -17.40 -3.69 -15.76
CA THR A 338 -18.34 -2.89 -16.54
C THR A 338 -18.67 -1.56 -15.86
N VAL A 339 -19.24 -0.62 -16.64
CA VAL A 339 -19.81 0.62 -16.08
C VAL A 339 -20.89 0.29 -15.04
N ALA A 340 -21.76 -0.68 -15.34
CA ALA A 340 -22.79 -1.14 -14.42
C ALA A 340 -22.21 -1.69 -13.12
N ASP A 341 -21.14 -2.50 -13.18
CA ASP A 341 -20.47 -3.05 -11.99
C ASP A 341 -19.86 -1.95 -11.13
N ASN A 342 -19.27 -0.93 -11.74
CA ASN A 342 -18.72 0.22 -11.05
C ASN A 342 -19.77 1.04 -10.32
N ILE A 343 -20.96 1.21 -10.87
CA ILE A 343 -22.08 1.86 -10.18
C ILE A 343 -22.62 0.92 -9.07
N ARG A 344 -22.84 -0.37 -9.40
CA ARG A 344 -23.34 -1.40 -8.48
C ARG A 344 -22.42 -1.63 -7.28
N TYR A 345 -21.16 -1.20 -7.34
CA TYR A 345 -20.23 -1.27 -6.22
C TYR A 345 -20.76 -0.55 -4.96
N GLY A 346 -21.60 0.49 -5.10
CA GLY A 346 -22.27 1.13 -3.97
C GLY A 346 -23.36 0.25 -3.30
N LYS A 347 -23.94 -0.70 -4.06
CA LYS A 347 -24.95 -1.65 -3.59
C LYS A 347 -24.90 -2.88 -4.48
N LEU A 348 -24.19 -3.93 -4.02
CA LEU A 348 -23.84 -5.10 -4.83
C LEU A 348 -25.06 -5.88 -5.36
N ASP A 349 -26.19 -5.82 -4.69
CA ASP A 349 -27.45 -6.46 -5.07
C ASP A 349 -28.43 -5.52 -5.80
N ALA A 350 -27.95 -4.35 -6.27
CA ALA A 350 -28.76 -3.42 -7.04
C ALA A 350 -29.19 -4.03 -8.38
N THR A 351 -30.47 -3.87 -8.69
CA THR A 351 -31.04 -4.25 -10.00
C THR A 351 -30.55 -3.31 -11.10
N ASP A 352 -30.64 -3.73 -12.35
CA ASP A 352 -30.29 -2.87 -13.50
C ASP A 352 -31.14 -1.58 -13.56
N ALA A 353 -32.40 -1.68 -13.10
CA ALA A 353 -33.27 -0.50 -12.99
C ALA A 353 -32.77 0.50 -11.93
N GLU A 354 -32.33 0.03 -10.77
CA GLU A 354 -31.72 0.86 -9.72
C GLU A 354 -30.41 1.51 -10.18
N VAL A 355 -29.57 0.74 -10.89
CA VAL A 355 -28.32 1.25 -11.50
C VAL A 355 -28.62 2.35 -12.51
N THR A 356 -29.59 2.15 -13.38
CA THR A 356 -30.01 3.14 -14.37
C THR A 356 -30.59 4.38 -13.72
N ALA A 357 -31.44 4.25 -12.72
CA ALA A 357 -32.00 5.36 -11.96
C ALA A 357 -30.91 6.19 -11.24
N ALA A 358 -29.92 5.53 -10.65
CA ALA A 358 -28.78 6.19 -10.01
C ALA A 358 -27.91 6.94 -11.04
N ALA A 359 -27.68 6.37 -12.22
CA ALA A 359 -26.98 7.04 -13.31
C ALA A 359 -27.74 8.25 -13.85
N GLN A 360 -29.06 8.18 -13.94
CA GLN A 360 -29.92 9.32 -14.31
C GLN A 360 -29.87 10.43 -13.26
N LEU A 361 -29.95 10.09 -11.98
CA LEU A 361 -29.83 11.05 -10.88
C LEU A 361 -28.48 11.78 -10.94
N ALA A 362 -27.40 11.04 -11.15
CA ALA A 362 -26.06 11.59 -11.27
C ALA A 362 -25.82 12.41 -12.54
N GLY A 363 -26.67 12.28 -13.57
CA GLY A 363 -26.45 12.86 -14.90
C GLY A 363 -25.46 12.04 -15.75
N ALA A 364 -25.17 10.80 -15.36
CA ALA A 364 -24.25 9.91 -16.07
C ALA A 364 -24.89 9.17 -17.25
N HIS A 365 -26.20 8.93 -17.21
CA HIS A 365 -26.93 8.11 -18.16
C HIS A 365 -26.66 8.50 -19.63
N ALA A 366 -26.74 9.78 -19.93
CA ALA A 366 -26.59 10.28 -21.30
C ALA A 366 -25.22 9.97 -21.92
N PHE A 367 -24.12 10.05 -21.17
CA PHE A 367 -22.82 9.71 -21.72
C PHE A 367 -22.63 8.18 -21.79
N ILE A 368 -23.20 7.43 -20.81
CA ILE A 368 -23.12 5.96 -20.79
C ILE A 368 -23.76 5.36 -22.05
N GLU A 369 -24.92 5.88 -22.48
CA GLU A 369 -25.58 5.42 -23.73
C GLU A 369 -24.76 5.68 -25.00
N HIS A 370 -23.83 6.63 -24.96
CA HIS A 370 -22.93 6.91 -26.08
C HIS A 370 -21.65 6.05 -26.07
N LEU A 371 -21.41 5.25 -25.01
CA LEU A 371 -20.32 4.30 -24.99
C LEU A 371 -20.63 3.09 -25.90
N PRO A 372 -19.61 2.42 -26.47
CA PRO A 372 -19.83 1.34 -27.46
C PRO A 372 -20.80 0.24 -27.00
N ASP A 373 -20.70 -0.18 -25.72
CA ASP A 373 -21.54 -1.23 -25.12
C ASP A 373 -22.43 -0.68 -23.99
N GLY A 374 -22.62 0.65 -23.94
CA GLY A 374 -23.44 1.30 -22.91
C GLY A 374 -22.98 0.94 -21.50
N TYR A 375 -23.92 0.47 -20.67
CA TYR A 375 -23.66 0.01 -19.30
C TYR A 375 -22.73 -1.21 -19.20
N ASN A 376 -22.59 -2.00 -20.27
CA ASN A 376 -21.71 -3.16 -20.34
C ASN A 376 -20.30 -2.82 -20.82
N THR A 377 -20.02 -1.55 -21.13
CA THR A 377 -18.68 -1.10 -21.54
C THR A 377 -17.66 -1.44 -20.46
N LEU A 378 -16.60 -2.16 -20.83
CA LEU A 378 -15.53 -2.56 -19.93
C LEU A 378 -14.59 -1.38 -19.64
N LEU A 379 -14.39 -1.10 -18.36
CA LEU A 379 -13.43 -0.12 -17.86
C LEU A 379 -12.16 -0.84 -17.40
N THR A 380 -11.01 -0.30 -17.75
CA THR A 380 -9.68 -0.80 -17.36
C THR A 380 -8.79 0.38 -16.98
N GLY A 381 -7.71 0.12 -16.23
CA GLY A 381 -6.72 1.15 -15.90
C GLY A 381 -7.35 2.38 -15.24
N ASP A 382 -8.17 2.19 -14.22
CA ASP A 382 -8.85 3.27 -13.48
C ASP A 382 -9.78 4.13 -14.37
N GLY A 383 -10.37 3.52 -15.40
CA GLY A 383 -11.21 4.24 -16.36
C GLY A 383 -10.45 5.20 -17.27
N ALA A 384 -9.22 4.83 -17.68
CA ALA A 384 -8.35 5.64 -18.53
C ALA A 384 -8.98 6.10 -19.85
N ASN A 385 -10.02 5.38 -20.31
CA ASN A 385 -10.81 5.72 -21.49
C ASN A 385 -11.94 6.74 -21.23
N LEU A 386 -12.11 7.20 -20.00
CA LEU A 386 -13.10 8.19 -19.61
C LEU A 386 -12.44 9.52 -19.22
N SER A 387 -13.16 10.64 -19.49
CA SER A 387 -12.74 11.94 -18.96
C SER A 387 -12.89 11.99 -17.43
N GLN A 388 -12.17 12.92 -16.77
CA GLN A 388 -12.26 13.08 -15.33
C GLN A 388 -13.70 13.38 -14.87
N GLY A 389 -14.43 14.20 -15.60
CA GLY A 389 -15.84 14.48 -15.29
C GLY A 389 -16.74 13.26 -15.42
N GLN A 390 -16.53 12.41 -16.45
CA GLN A 390 -17.27 11.16 -16.59
C GLN A 390 -17.00 10.20 -15.43
N ARG A 391 -15.73 10.07 -15.00
CA ARG A 391 -15.36 9.27 -13.81
C ARG A 391 -16.08 9.79 -12.56
N GLN A 392 -16.12 11.12 -12.37
CA GLN A 392 -16.79 11.72 -11.23
C GLN A 392 -18.31 11.49 -11.26
N LEU A 393 -18.97 11.55 -12.43
CA LEU A 393 -20.38 11.19 -12.57
C LEU A 393 -20.66 9.74 -12.20
N LEU A 394 -19.75 8.81 -12.51
CA LEU A 394 -19.86 7.42 -12.05
C LEU A 394 -19.69 7.27 -10.53
N ALA A 395 -18.80 8.05 -9.91
CA ALA A 395 -18.67 8.06 -8.45
C ALA A 395 -19.94 8.62 -7.75
N ILE A 396 -20.56 9.65 -8.33
CA ILE A 396 -21.85 10.17 -7.86
C ILE A 396 -22.94 9.10 -8.01
N ALA A 397 -23.00 8.40 -9.14
CA ALA A 397 -23.95 7.31 -9.37
C ALA A 397 -23.75 6.15 -8.39
N ARG A 398 -22.49 5.81 -8.08
CA ARG A 398 -22.12 4.82 -7.05
C ARG A 398 -22.64 5.20 -5.67
N ALA A 399 -22.52 6.45 -5.28
CA ALA A 399 -23.06 6.95 -4.03
C ALA A 399 -24.61 7.02 -4.06
N ALA A 400 -25.20 7.33 -5.22
CA ALA A 400 -26.66 7.44 -5.39
C ALA A 400 -27.35 6.06 -5.27
N VAL A 401 -26.76 4.99 -5.82
CA VAL A 401 -27.35 3.63 -5.75
C VAL A 401 -27.35 3.07 -4.32
N ALA A 402 -26.39 3.49 -3.49
CA ALA A 402 -26.31 3.12 -2.07
C ALA A 402 -27.40 3.80 -1.23
N ASP A 403 -27.88 4.96 -1.66
CA ASP A 403 -28.94 5.79 -1.01
C ASP A 403 -28.69 6.05 0.50
N PRO A 404 -27.50 6.55 0.89
CA PRO A 404 -27.16 6.75 2.29
C PRO A 404 -27.79 8.04 2.84
N PRO A 405 -28.17 8.11 4.15
CA PRO A 405 -28.68 9.31 4.77
C PRO A 405 -27.62 10.39 5.02
N VAL A 406 -26.35 9.98 5.06
CA VAL A 406 -25.20 10.89 5.25
C VAL A 406 -24.23 10.77 4.10
N LEU A 407 -23.82 11.91 3.58
CA LEU A 407 -22.85 12.02 2.49
C LEU A 407 -21.60 12.79 2.92
N ILE A 408 -20.47 12.32 2.46
CA ILE A 408 -19.18 12.98 2.57
C ILE A 408 -18.69 13.27 1.16
N LEU A 409 -18.46 14.54 0.87
CA LEU A 409 -18.09 15.01 -0.47
C LEU A 409 -16.78 15.77 -0.39
N ASP A 410 -15.80 15.32 -1.16
CA ASP A 410 -14.53 16.04 -1.34
C ASP A 410 -14.54 16.67 -2.74
N GLU A 411 -14.71 18.00 -2.78
CA GLU A 411 -15.00 18.75 -4.00
C GLU A 411 -13.73 19.37 -4.58
N ALA A 412 -13.03 18.63 -5.45
CA ALA A 412 -12.01 19.23 -6.31
C ALA A 412 -12.29 18.91 -7.78
N THR A 413 -12.58 19.94 -8.53
CA THR A 413 -12.97 19.84 -9.95
C THR A 413 -12.07 20.72 -10.84
N SER A 414 -10.82 20.91 -10.47
CA SER A 414 -9.88 21.85 -11.11
C SER A 414 -9.51 21.55 -12.57
N SER A 415 -9.95 20.39 -13.13
CA SER A 415 -9.54 19.94 -14.46
C SER A 415 -10.69 19.46 -15.34
N ILE A 416 -11.93 19.93 -15.09
CA ILE A 416 -13.12 19.51 -15.85
C ILE A 416 -13.57 20.69 -16.74
N ASP A 417 -14.00 20.40 -17.97
CA ASP A 417 -14.57 21.41 -18.86
C ASP A 417 -15.88 21.98 -18.29
N THR A 418 -16.19 23.24 -18.62
CA THR A 418 -17.32 24.01 -18.03
C THR A 418 -18.68 23.33 -18.24
N ARG A 419 -18.88 22.58 -19.35
CA ARG A 419 -20.16 21.91 -19.62
C ARG A 419 -20.33 20.69 -18.71
N THR A 420 -19.31 19.84 -18.63
CA THR A 420 -19.31 18.65 -17.78
C THR A 420 -19.35 19.07 -16.30
N GLU A 421 -18.64 20.13 -15.93
CA GLU A 421 -18.68 20.70 -14.59
C GLU A 421 -20.10 21.02 -14.12
N ARG A 422 -20.91 21.65 -15.00
CA ARG A 422 -22.31 21.95 -14.66
C ARG A 422 -23.12 20.67 -14.43
N ILE A 423 -22.94 19.63 -15.26
CA ILE A 423 -23.64 18.35 -15.10
C ILE A 423 -23.26 17.67 -13.79
N VAL A 424 -21.96 17.66 -13.45
CA VAL A 424 -21.44 17.14 -12.19
C VAL A 424 -22.06 17.88 -11.00
N GLN A 425 -22.10 19.23 -11.06
CA GLN A 425 -22.70 20.04 -9.99
C GLN A 425 -24.20 19.77 -9.82
N GLU A 426 -24.95 19.68 -10.92
CA GLU A 426 -26.38 19.34 -10.89
C GLU A 426 -26.62 17.91 -10.33
N GLY A 427 -25.74 16.97 -10.68
CA GLY A 427 -25.77 15.60 -10.13
C GLY A 427 -25.49 15.57 -8.61
N MET A 428 -24.48 16.34 -8.19
CA MET A 428 -24.17 16.51 -6.76
C MET A 428 -25.32 17.15 -5.98
N ASP A 429 -25.92 18.23 -6.52
CA ASP A 429 -27.05 18.90 -5.85
C ASP A 429 -28.27 17.97 -5.70
N ARG A 430 -28.56 17.15 -6.73
CA ARG A 430 -29.61 16.11 -6.63
C ARG A 430 -29.26 15.02 -5.61
N LEU A 431 -28.01 14.59 -5.58
CA LEU A 431 -27.54 13.57 -4.61
C LEU A 431 -27.64 14.11 -3.17
N MET A 432 -27.33 15.39 -2.94
CA MET A 432 -27.35 16.01 -1.61
C MET A 432 -28.76 16.22 -1.05
N ALA A 433 -29.79 16.31 -1.89
CA ALA A 433 -31.13 16.69 -1.50
C ALA A 433 -31.69 15.74 -0.41
N GLY A 434 -32.13 16.30 0.72
CA GLY A 434 -32.76 15.58 1.83
C GLY A 434 -31.79 14.77 2.70
N ARG A 435 -30.48 14.87 2.50
CA ARG A 435 -29.45 14.13 3.25
C ARG A 435 -28.61 15.06 4.12
N THR A 436 -28.03 14.51 5.18
CA THR A 436 -26.97 15.20 5.93
C THR A 436 -25.69 15.15 5.11
N VAL A 437 -25.07 16.30 4.85
CA VAL A 437 -23.95 16.40 3.93
C VAL A 437 -22.78 17.11 4.57
N PHE A 438 -21.62 16.50 4.52
CA PHE A 438 -20.33 17.09 4.87
C PHE A 438 -19.55 17.33 3.59
N VAL A 439 -19.24 18.58 3.28
CA VAL A 439 -18.51 18.98 2.07
C VAL A 439 -17.17 19.58 2.45
N ILE A 440 -16.08 19.00 1.94
CA ILE A 440 -14.78 19.70 1.89
C ILE A 440 -14.86 20.61 0.67
N ALA A 441 -15.14 21.90 0.92
CA ALA A 441 -15.49 22.80 -0.14
C ALA A 441 -14.25 23.53 -0.68
N HIS A 442 -14.04 23.39 -1.97
CA HIS A 442 -13.05 24.11 -2.76
C HIS A 442 -13.70 25.18 -3.66
N ARG A 443 -15.04 25.24 -3.69
CA ARG A 443 -15.81 26.20 -4.50
C ARG A 443 -16.65 27.12 -3.64
N LEU A 444 -16.62 28.41 -4.00
CA LEU A 444 -17.40 29.42 -3.32
C LEU A 444 -18.93 29.19 -3.44
N SER A 445 -19.41 28.61 -4.56
CA SER A 445 -20.82 28.29 -4.77
C SER A 445 -21.33 27.23 -3.77
N THR A 446 -20.60 26.20 -3.56
CA THR A 446 -20.94 25.10 -2.62
C THR A 446 -20.93 25.60 -1.18
N VAL A 447 -19.92 26.40 -0.82
CA VAL A 447 -19.84 27.06 0.50
C VAL A 447 -21.05 27.95 0.74
N ARG A 448 -21.38 28.83 -0.23
CA ARG A 448 -22.47 29.81 -0.10
C ARG A 448 -23.83 29.14 0.13
N ASN A 449 -24.09 28.02 -0.52
CA ASN A 449 -25.36 27.30 -0.46
C ASN A 449 -25.40 26.25 0.68
N SER A 450 -24.49 26.30 1.64
CA SER A 450 -24.47 25.39 2.81
C SER A 450 -25.25 26.03 3.98
N ASP A 451 -25.93 25.18 4.73
CA ASP A 451 -26.71 25.59 5.92
C ASP A 451 -25.79 26.03 7.07
N CYS A 452 -24.59 25.45 7.12
CA CYS A 452 -23.58 25.80 8.11
C CYS A 452 -22.19 25.72 7.47
N ILE A 453 -21.39 26.73 7.67
CA ILE A 453 -19.99 26.79 7.28
C ILE A 453 -19.14 26.72 8.53
N MET A 454 -18.14 25.85 8.53
CA MET A 454 -17.17 25.72 9.59
C MET A 454 -15.78 26.03 9.05
N VAL A 455 -15.17 27.08 9.60
CA VAL A 455 -13.83 27.51 9.22
C VAL A 455 -12.82 26.83 10.14
N LEU A 456 -11.93 26.05 9.53
CA LEU A 456 -10.86 25.34 10.23
C LEU A 456 -9.53 26.06 10.04
N GLU A 457 -8.81 26.21 11.13
CA GLU A 457 -7.43 26.70 11.16
C GLU A 457 -6.63 25.93 12.21
N GLN A 458 -5.49 25.35 11.82
CA GLN A 458 -4.61 24.59 12.71
C GLN A 458 -5.36 23.56 13.59
N GLY A 459 -6.26 22.79 12.98
CA GLY A 459 -7.02 21.73 13.65
C GLY A 459 -8.14 22.19 14.58
N ARG A 460 -8.51 23.47 14.55
CA ARG A 460 -9.60 24.02 15.37
C ARG A 460 -10.69 24.63 14.50
N ILE A 461 -11.94 24.52 14.95
CA ILE A 461 -13.04 25.29 14.35
C ILE A 461 -13.00 26.69 14.96
N ILE A 462 -12.62 27.69 14.16
CA ILE A 462 -12.47 29.09 14.61
C ILE A 462 -13.71 29.94 14.34
N GLU A 463 -14.48 29.60 13.31
CA GLU A 463 -15.73 30.30 12.98
C GLU A 463 -16.78 29.28 12.55
N ARG A 464 -18.04 29.56 12.88
CA ARG A 464 -19.20 28.75 12.51
C ARG A 464 -20.41 29.64 12.28
N GLY A 465 -21.14 29.42 11.20
CA GLY A 465 -22.37 30.16 10.89
C GLY A 465 -22.79 29.97 9.44
N THR A 466 -23.83 30.69 9.05
CA THR A 466 -24.26 30.80 7.65
C THR A 466 -23.35 31.76 6.86
N HIS A 467 -23.42 31.69 5.54
CA HIS A 467 -22.68 32.61 4.66
C HIS A 467 -22.86 34.09 5.05
N SER A 468 -24.10 34.51 5.28
CA SER A 468 -24.43 35.90 5.61
C SER A 468 -23.91 36.35 6.98
N GLU A 469 -24.00 35.47 7.98
CA GLU A 469 -23.49 35.74 9.33
C GLU A 469 -21.96 35.88 9.34
N LEU A 470 -21.26 34.97 8.69
CA LEU A 470 -19.80 35.00 8.64
C LEU A 470 -19.23 36.14 7.82
N LEU A 471 -19.93 36.58 6.77
CA LEU A 471 -19.56 37.81 6.04
C LEU A 471 -19.73 39.06 6.91
N ALA A 472 -20.81 39.14 7.71
CA ALA A 472 -21.06 40.24 8.61
C ALA A 472 -20.02 40.35 9.73
N GLN A 473 -19.47 39.21 10.20
CA GLN A 473 -18.42 39.16 11.23
C GLN A 473 -17.09 39.71 10.72
N LYS A 474 -16.85 39.75 9.39
CA LYS A 474 -15.59 40.18 8.77
C LYS A 474 -14.33 39.42 9.29
N GLY A 475 -14.52 38.19 9.71
CA GLY A 475 -13.46 37.31 10.25
C GLY A 475 -12.65 36.59 9.17
N ARG A 476 -12.17 35.38 9.49
CA ARG A 476 -11.35 34.58 8.60
C ARG A 476 -12.11 34.15 7.33
N TYR A 477 -13.39 33.77 7.48
CA TYR A 477 -14.23 33.45 6.34
C TYR A 477 -14.36 34.63 5.34
N TYR A 478 -14.53 35.84 5.82
CA TYR A 478 -14.60 37.05 4.98
C TYR A 478 -13.28 37.22 4.19
N GLN A 479 -12.14 37.00 4.82
CA GLN A 479 -10.83 37.11 4.17
C GLN A 479 -10.65 36.05 3.06
N LEU A 480 -11.05 34.82 3.31
CA LEU A 480 -11.05 33.73 2.32
C LEU A 480 -12.01 34.04 1.15
N TYR A 481 -13.20 34.50 1.45
CA TYR A 481 -14.22 34.82 0.43
C TYR A 481 -13.83 36.00 -0.46
N THR A 482 -13.18 37.04 0.09
CA THR A 482 -12.78 38.25 -0.65
C THR A 482 -11.43 38.09 -1.38
N GLY A 483 -10.83 36.90 -1.37
CA GLY A 483 -9.56 36.66 -2.06
C GLY A 483 -8.34 37.30 -1.40
N LYS A 484 -8.43 37.70 -0.13
CA LYS A 484 -7.29 38.22 0.63
C LYS A 484 -6.39 37.07 1.17
N PHE A 485 -6.87 35.82 1.07
CA PHE A 485 -6.13 34.59 1.34
C PHE A 485 -6.60 33.49 0.37
N GLU A 486 -5.69 32.64 -0.08
CA GLU A 486 -6.01 31.52 -0.94
C GLU A 486 -6.68 30.37 -0.17
N LEU A 487 -7.65 29.71 -0.82
CA LEU A 487 -8.34 28.51 -0.33
C LEU A 487 -7.51 27.23 -0.50
N SER A 488 -6.29 27.35 -1.07
CA SER A 488 -5.40 26.23 -1.42
C SER A 488 -4.70 25.60 -0.22
#